data_83c52423a46a1193b50340ca8993f295
#
_entry.id   83c52423a46a1193b50340ca8993f295
#
_cell.length_a   1.000
_cell.length_b   1.000
_cell.length_c   1.000
_cell.angle_alpha   90.00
_cell.angle_beta   90.00
_cell.angle_gamma   90.00
#
_symmetry.space_group_name_H-M   'P 1'
#
loop_
_entity.id
_entity.type
_entity.pdbx_description
1 polymer ?
#
loop_
_entity_poly.entity_id
_entity_poly.type
_entity_poly.pdbx_seq_one_letter_code
_entity_poly.pdbx_strand_id
1 'polypeptide(L)'
;MDERTDAQLLVASRTDPEAFAAFYRRHAEALLRFFARRTLDPEAAAELTAETFAQAFASRRTYRDQGVDGVAWLYGVAKHQLGRFFRSGRVDAEARRKLEMPERSLAPDDFDRIEELVDFAPIREALADALDTLPRSQQDALRLRVLEGKDYGDVALALSCTEANARQRVSRGLRHLGLALQERGLALATEAD
;
A
#
# COMPACT_ATOMS: atom_id res chain seq x y z
N MET A 1 -23.05 15.76 9.98
CA MET A 1 -22.08 14.62 9.94
C MET A 1 -22.82 13.44 10.53
N ASP A 2 -22.76 12.27 9.91
CA ASP A 2 -23.48 11.09 10.41
C ASP A 2 -22.83 10.62 11.73
N GLU A 3 -23.61 10.49 12.80
CA GLU A 3 -23.11 10.15 14.15
C GLU A 3 -22.98 8.63 14.36
N ARG A 4 -23.46 7.83 13.42
CA ARG A 4 -23.34 6.36 13.47
C ARG A 4 -21.87 5.94 13.47
N THR A 5 -21.54 4.87 14.20
CA THR A 5 -20.22 4.24 14.14
C THR A 5 -20.01 3.57 12.78
N ASP A 6 -18.78 3.27 12.42
CA ASP A 6 -18.44 2.59 11.17
C ASP A 6 -19.11 1.20 11.07
N ALA A 7 -19.15 0.47 12.17
CA ALA A 7 -19.88 -0.81 12.24
C ALA A 7 -21.39 -0.63 11.97
N GLN A 8 -22.01 0.39 12.56
CA GLN A 8 -23.40 0.73 12.31
C GLN A 8 -23.66 1.14 10.86
N LEU A 9 -22.77 1.94 10.26
CA LEU A 9 -22.86 2.34 8.86
C LEU A 9 -22.76 1.11 7.94
N LEU A 10 -21.81 0.22 8.18
CA LEU A 10 -21.64 -1.00 7.38
C LEU A 10 -22.84 -1.95 7.51
N VAL A 11 -23.40 -2.12 8.69
CA VAL A 11 -24.61 -2.94 8.90
C VAL A 11 -25.81 -2.31 8.20
N ALA A 12 -26.03 -1.00 8.37
CA ALA A 12 -27.11 -0.27 7.74
C ALA A 12 -27.00 -0.25 6.21
N SER A 13 -25.78 -0.23 5.66
CA SER A 13 -25.53 -0.22 4.22
C SER A 13 -26.07 -1.42 3.45
N ARG A 14 -26.52 -2.45 4.14
CA ARG A 14 -27.16 -3.64 3.52
C ARG A 14 -28.47 -3.29 2.85
N THR A 15 -29.21 -2.32 3.41
CA THR A 15 -30.53 -1.88 2.93
C THR A 15 -30.57 -0.39 2.62
N ASP A 16 -29.65 0.39 3.15
CA ASP A 16 -29.54 1.85 2.99
C ASP A 16 -28.24 2.22 2.27
N PRO A 17 -28.27 2.55 0.96
CA PRO A 17 -27.09 2.98 0.22
C PRO A 17 -26.43 4.24 0.78
N GLU A 18 -27.21 5.16 1.39
CA GLU A 18 -26.67 6.38 1.99
C GLU A 18 -25.77 6.11 3.19
N ALA A 19 -26.03 5.04 3.93
CA ALA A 19 -25.14 4.59 4.99
C ALA A 19 -23.73 4.22 4.45
N PHE A 20 -23.67 3.57 3.30
CA PHE A 20 -22.38 3.30 2.66
C PHE A 20 -21.72 4.56 2.12
N ALA A 21 -22.50 5.48 1.56
CA ALA A 21 -21.99 6.76 1.10
C ALA A 21 -21.40 7.59 2.26
N ALA A 22 -22.01 7.55 3.44
CA ALA A 22 -21.47 8.18 4.65
C ALA A 22 -20.15 7.52 5.08
N PHE A 23 -20.06 6.20 5.08
CA PHE A 23 -18.84 5.44 5.35
C PHE A 23 -17.73 5.76 4.32
N TYR A 24 -18.07 5.81 3.05
CA TYR A 24 -17.14 6.22 1.98
C TYR A 24 -16.56 7.61 2.24
N ARG A 25 -17.42 8.62 2.43
CA ARG A 25 -16.98 10.01 2.67
C ARG A 25 -16.06 10.14 3.88
N ARG A 26 -16.26 9.32 4.90
CA ARG A 26 -15.44 9.32 6.12
C ARG A 26 -14.04 8.79 5.90
N HIS A 27 -13.88 7.79 5.02
CA HIS A 27 -12.64 7.02 4.90
C HIS A 27 -11.92 7.18 3.56
N ALA A 28 -12.53 7.82 2.55
CA ALA A 28 -11.97 7.88 1.20
C ALA A 28 -10.59 8.55 1.16
N GLU A 29 -10.45 9.68 1.83
CA GLU A 29 -9.19 10.42 1.87
C GLU A 29 -8.09 9.67 2.62
N ALA A 30 -8.41 9.08 3.77
CA ALA A 30 -7.45 8.30 4.54
C ALA A 30 -6.99 7.05 3.78
N LEU A 31 -7.91 6.39 3.07
CA LEU A 31 -7.60 5.23 2.24
C LEU A 31 -6.76 5.59 1.01
N LEU A 32 -7.06 6.73 0.37
CA LEU A 32 -6.26 7.24 -0.74
C LEU A 32 -4.82 7.52 -0.28
N ARG A 33 -4.63 8.21 0.85
CA ARG A 33 -3.30 8.43 1.44
C ARG A 33 -2.59 7.12 1.78
N PHE A 34 -3.32 6.12 2.28
CA PHE A 34 -2.77 4.81 2.57
C PHE A 34 -2.16 4.14 1.32
N PHE A 35 -2.86 4.16 0.19
CA PHE A 35 -2.36 3.60 -1.06
C PHE A 35 -1.26 4.47 -1.67
N ALA A 36 -1.43 5.78 -1.70
CA ALA A 36 -0.46 6.72 -2.27
C ALA A 36 0.93 6.56 -1.62
N ARG A 37 0.99 6.45 -0.29
CA ARG A 37 2.24 6.21 0.45
C ARG A 37 2.89 4.85 0.16
N ARG A 38 2.14 3.87 -0.33
CA ARG A 38 2.64 2.51 -0.55
C ARG A 38 2.95 2.21 -2.01
N THR A 39 2.23 2.82 -2.93
CA THR A 39 2.48 2.65 -4.36
C THR A 39 3.47 3.67 -4.89
N LEU A 40 3.55 4.85 -4.28
CA LEU A 40 4.24 6.04 -4.78
C LEU A 40 3.82 6.39 -6.22
N ASP A 41 2.58 6.03 -6.55
CA ASP A 41 1.95 6.18 -7.84
C ASP A 41 0.52 6.67 -7.61
N PRO A 42 0.19 7.90 -8.02
CA PRO A 42 -1.12 8.51 -7.80
C PRO A 42 -2.26 7.79 -8.51
N GLU A 43 -2.04 7.34 -9.74
CA GLU A 43 -3.07 6.62 -10.50
C GLU A 43 -3.39 5.29 -9.85
N ALA A 44 -2.36 4.51 -9.52
CA ALA A 44 -2.51 3.26 -8.80
C ALA A 44 -3.20 3.46 -7.44
N ALA A 45 -2.89 4.54 -6.73
CA ALA A 45 -3.54 4.86 -5.46
C ALA A 45 -5.03 5.16 -5.63
N ALA A 46 -5.41 5.93 -6.64
CA ALA A 46 -6.80 6.23 -6.94
C ALA A 46 -7.57 4.97 -7.37
N GLU A 47 -7.00 4.16 -8.27
CA GLU A 47 -7.58 2.90 -8.74
C GLU A 47 -7.80 1.92 -7.58
N LEU A 48 -6.78 1.69 -6.75
CA LEU A 48 -6.87 0.80 -5.59
C LEU A 48 -7.89 1.29 -4.55
N THR A 49 -8.03 2.61 -4.39
CA THR A 49 -9.05 3.20 -3.52
C THR A 49 -10.45 2.89 -4.05
N ALA A 50 -10.68 3.13 -5.33
CA ALA A 50 -11.97 2.83 -5.97
C ALA A 50 -12.30 1.32 -5.93
N GLU A 51 -11.35 0.46 -6.27
CA GLU A 51 -11.53 -0.99 -6.20
C GLU A 51 -11.80 -1.49 -4.77
N THR A 52 -11.11 -0.92 -3.77
CA THR A 52 -11.32 -1.29 -2.37
C THR A 52 -12.75 -0.97 -1.93
N PHE A 53 -13.26 0.23 -2.23
CA PHE A 53 -14.64 0.57 -1.90
C PHE A 53 -15.65 -0.22 -2.72
N ALA A 54 -15.39 -0.50 -4.00
CA ALA A 54 -16.25 -1.36 -4.81
C ALA A 54 -16.33 -2.78 -4.22
N GLN A 55 -15.19 -3.35 -3.83
CA GLN A 55 -15.15 -4.67 -3.19
C GLN A 55 -15.80 -4.65 -1.80
N ALA A 56 -15.58 -3.60 -1.00
CA ALA A 56 -16.23 -3.42 0.28
C ALA A 56 -17.76 -3.32 0.11
N PHE A 57 -18.24 -2.56 -0.86
CA PHE A 57 -19.67 -2.48 -1.17
C PHE A 57 -20.24 -3.82 -1.61
N ALA A 58 -19.57 -4.55 -2.49
CA ALA A 58 -20.00 -5.87 -2.94
C ALA A 58 -20.08 -6.88 -1.79
N SER A 59 -19.09 -6.84 -0.88
CA SER A 59 -18.99 -7.78 0.25
C SER A 59 -19.65 -7.29 1.55
N ARG A 60 -20.29 -6.11 1.57
CA ARG A 60 -20.89 -5.52 2.79
C ARG A 60 -21.88 -6.42 3.52
N ARG A 61 -22.55 -7.31 2.80
CA ARG A 61 -23.49 -8.28 3.40
C ARG A 61 -22.78 -9.35 4.21
N THR A 62 -21.50 -9.60 3.97
CA THR A 62 -20.69 -10.58 4.71
C THR A 62 -20.04 -9.99 5.95
N TYR A 63 -19.98 -8.66 6.04
CA TYR A 63 -19.47 -7.98 7.23
C TYR A 63 -20.22 -8.47 8.47
N ARG A 64 -19.50 -8.80 9.53
CA ARG A 64 -20.04 -9.14 10.85
C ARG A 64 -19.46 -8.17 11.85
N ASP A 65 -20.34 -7.50 12.58
CA ASP A 65 -19.91 -6.71 13.74
C ASP A 65 -19.50 -7.70 14.84
N GLN A 66 -18.22 -7.82 15.06
CA GLN A 66 -17.60 -8.67 16.09
C GLN A 66 -16.92 -7.81 17.17
N GLY A 67 -17.34 -6.55 17.32
CA GLY A 67 -16.69 -5.59 18.22
C GLY A 67 -15.38 -5.03 17.69
N VAL A 68 -15.04 -5.32 16.42
CA VAL A 68 -13.91 -4.72 15.71
C VAL A 68 -14.39 -3.51 14.93
N ASP A 69 -13.64 -2.42 14.97
CA ASP A 69 -13.97 -1.21 14.23
C ASP A 69 -14.17 -1.51 12.74
N GLY A 70 -15.25 -0.98 12.14
CA GLY A 70 -15.56 -1.18 10.74
C GLY A 70 -14.45 -0.70 9.79
N VAL A 71 -13.64 0.26 10.22
CA VAL A 71 -12.46 0.71 9.46
C VAL A 71 -11.40 -0.39 9.36
N ALA A 72 -11.18 -1.19 10.40
CA ALA A 72 -10.22 -2.29 10.35
C ALA A 72 -10.59 -3.34 9.29
N TRP A 73 -11.88 -3.61 9.11
CA TRP A 73 -12.35 -4.47 8.02
C TRP A 73 -12.06 -3.88 6.64
N LEU A 74 -12.29 -2.56 6.44
CA LEU A 74 -11.96 -1.86 5.19
C LEU A 74 -10.48 -1.98 4.86
N TYR A 75 -9.60 -1.77 5.85
CA TYR A 75 -8.15 -1.93 5.64
C TYR A 75 -7.74 -3.39 5.40
N GLY A 76 -8.50 -4.37 5.88
CA GLY A 76 -8.32 -5.77 5.49
C GLY A 76 -8.54 -5.97 3.99
N VAL A 77 -9.61 -5.39 3.42
CA VAL A 77 -9.88 -5.39 1.98
C VAL A 77 -8.77 -4.65 1.23
N ALA A 78 -8.35 -3.48 1.72
CA ALA A 78 -7.29 -2.67 1.13
C ALA A 78 -5.95 -3.41 1.05
N LYS A 79 -5.53 -4.07 2.13
CA LYS A 79 -4.30 -4.89 2.16
C LYS A 79 -4.34 -6.02 1.12
N HIS A 80 -5.49 -6.64 0.94
CA HIS A 80 -5.66 -7.68 -0.07
C HIS A 80 -5.53 -7.13 -1.50
N GLN A 81 -6.15 -5.98 -1.79
CA GLN A 81 -6.01 -5.30 -3.09
C GLN A 81 -4.57 -4.87 -3.35
N LEU A 82 -3.91 -4.26 -2.38
CA LEU A 82 -2.50 -3.88 -2.49
C LEU A 82 -1.60 -5.09 -2.78
N GLY A 83 -1.84 -6.22 -2.10
CA GLY A 83 -1.10 -7.46 -2.34
C GLY A 83 -1.33 -8.02 -3.76
N ARG A 84 -2.53 -7.87 -4.32
CA ARG A 84 -2.83 -8.23 -5.72
C ARG A 84 -2.09 -7.30 -6.68
N PHE A 85 -2.15 -6.00 -6.45
CA PHE A 85 -1.47 -4.99 -7.27
C PHE A 85 0.03 -5.29 -7.40
N PHE A 86 0.73 -5.50 -6.30
CA PHE A 86 2.16 -5.83 -6.36
C PHE A 86 2.46 -7.19 -7.01
N ARG A 87 1.54 -8.13 -6.96
CA ARG A 87 1.72 -9.41 -7.69
C ARG A 87 1.47 -9.26 -9.19
N SER A 88 0.42 -8.55 -9.60
CA SER A 88 0.10 -8.32 -11.03
C SER A 88 1.10 -7.38 -11.69
N GLY A 89 1.51 -6.31 -11.03
CA GLY A 89 2.50 -5.37 -11.55
C GLY A 89 3.84 -6.03 -11.87
N ARG A 90 4.23 -7.07 -11.12
CA ARG A 90 5.42 -7.88 -11.45
C ARG A 90 5.27 -8.66 -12.75
N VAL A 91 4.11 -9.26 -12.99
CA VAL A 91 3.83 -10.01 -14.22
C VAL A 91 3.77 -9.08 -15.41
N ASP A 92 3.13 -7.92 -15.26
CA ASP A 92 3.02 -6.91 -16.31
C ASP A 92 4.39 -6.30 -16.68
N ALA A 93 5.22 -5.95 -15.69
CA ALA A 93 6.54 -5.41 -15.93
C ALA A 93 7.47 -6.42 -16.64
N GLU A 94 7.37 -7.70 -16.28
CA GLU A 94 8.11 -8.76 -16.94
C GLU A 94 7.62 -8.99 -18.37
N ALA A 95 6.29 -8.99 -18.59
CA ALA A 95 5.70 -9.16 -19.92
C ALA A 95 6.05 -7.98 -20.85
N ARG A 96 5.99 -6.74 -20.36
CA ARG A 96 6.37 -5.54 -21.14
C ARG A 96 7.83 -5.53 -21.52
N ARG A 97 8.72 -5.93 -20.59
CA ARG A 97 10.15 -6.06 -20.87
C ARG A 97 10.43 -7.08 -21.96
N LYS A 98 9.70 -8.19 -21.98
CA LYS A 98 9.80 -9.22 -23.05
C LYS A 98 9.26 -8.75 -24.40
N LEU A 99 8.29 -7.80 -24.39
CA LEU A 99 7.65 -7.29 -25.60
C LEU A 99 8.20 -5.94 -26.07
N GLU A 100 9.22 -5.40 -25.38
CA GLU A 100 9.81 -4.08 -25.66
C GLU A 100 8.76 -2.94 -25.72
N MET A 101 7.68 -3.05 -24.94
CA MET A 101 6.62 -2.04 -24.91
C MET A 101 7.02 -0.84 -24.05
N PRO A 102 6.65 0.41 -24.44
CA PRO A 102 6.94 1.59 -23.64
C PRO A 102 6.24 1.54 -22.27
N GLU A 103 6.87 2.16 -21.28
CA GLU A 103 6.24 2.38 -19.97
C GLU A 103 4.94 3.18 -20.11
N ARG A 104 3.93 2.83 -19.31
CA ARG A 104 2.71 3.65 -19.23
C ARG A 104 3.09 5.02 -18.68
N SER A 105 2.87 6.07 -19.47
CA SER A 105 3.00 7.44 -19.02
C SER A 105 1.63 7.95 -18.57
N LEU A 106 1.61 8.62 -17.44
CA LEU A 106 0.43 9.22 -16.81
C LEU A 106 0.10 10.57 -17.42
N ALA A 107 -1.17 10.99 -17.35
CA ALA A 107 -1.54 12.36 -17.65
C ALA A 107 -1.13 13.28 -16.48
N PRO A 108 -0.58 14.49 -16.77
CA PRO A 108 -0.08 15.40 -15.74
C PRO A 108 -1.12 15.80 -14.69
N ASP A 109 -2.39 15.96 -15.07
CA ASP A 109 -3.45 16.48 -14.20
C ASP A 109 -3.86 15.54 -13.06
N ASP A 110 -3.61 14.22 -13.18
CA ASP A 110 -3.91 13.26 -12.13
C ASP A 110 -2.87 13.28 -11.00
N PHE A 111 -1.63 13.67 -11.32
CA PHE A 111 -0.56 13.84 -10.34
C PHE A 111 -0.82 15.02 -9.40
N ASP A 112 -1.20 16.18 -9.95
CA ASP A 112 -1.37 17.41 -9.19
C ASP A 112 -2.43 17.25 -8.10
N ARG A 113 -3.51 16.53 -8.39
CA ARG A 113 -4.63 16.34 -7.45
C ARG A 113 -4.29 15.45 -6.25
N ILE A 114 -3.35 14.54 -6.38
CA ILE A 114 -2.91 13.66 -5.29
C ILE A 114 -1.69 14.22 -4.60
N GLU A 115 -0.83 14.94 -5.29
CA GLU A 115 0.26 15.71 -4.68
C GLU A 115 -0.29 16.81 -3.75
N GLU A 116 -1.42 17.43 -4.07
CA GLU A 116 -2.14 18.35 -3.15
C GLU A 116 -2.62 17.67 -1.86
N LEU A 117 -2.93 16.38 -1.91
CA LEU A 117 -3.42 15.61 -0.75
C LEU A 117 -2.29 14.94 0.04
N VAL A 118 -1.15 14.68 -0.58
CA VAL A 118 -0.03 13.97 0.04
C VAL A 118 1.29 14.55 -0.43
N ASP A 119 1.95 15.32 0.43
CA ASP A 119 3.33 15.72 0.20
C ASP A 119 4.27 14.51 0.35
N PHE A 120 4.72 13.96 -0.78
CA PHE A 120 5.65 12.85 -0.82
C PHE A 120 7.12 13.26 -0.71
N ALA A 121 7.44 14.54 -0.89
CA ALA A 121 8.83 14.98 -0.91
C ALA A 121 9.57 14.64 0.40
N PRO A 122 8.99 14.90 1.60
CA PRO A 122 9.65 14.55 2.86
C PRO A 122 9.83 13.03 3.04
N ILE A 123 8.88 12.23 2.52
CA ILE A 123 8.95 10.76 2.61
C ILE A 123 10.04 10.22 1.69
N ARG A 124 10.14 10.73 0.46
CA ARG A 124 11.16 10.33 -0.51
C ARG A 124 12.56 10.68 0.00
N GLU A 125 12.75 11.88 0.51
CA GLU A 125 14.02 12.34 1.08
C GLU A 125 14.42 11.50 2.29
N ALA A 126 13.50 11.28 3.23
CA ALA A 126 13.73 10.43 4.40
C ALA A 126 14.09 8.99 4.03
N LEU A 127 13.44 8.43 3.02
CA LEU A 127 13.73 7.07 2.53
C LEU A 127 15.08 7.01 1.82
N ALA A 128 15.43 8.01 1.00
CA ALA A 128 16.72 8.07 0.30
C ALA A 128 17.86 8.11 1.33
N ASP A 129 17.81 9.04 2.28
CA ASP A 129 18.79 9.16 3.35
C ASP A 129 18.91 7.86 4.17
N ALA A 130 17.79 7.26 4.53
CA ALA A 130 17.79 6.03 5.29
C ALA A 130 18.35 4.84 4.50
N LEU A 131 18.06 4.75 3.20
CA LEU A 131 18.62 3.74 2.32
C LEU A 131 20.13 3.85 2.23
N ASP A 132 20.67 5.06 2.12
CA ASP A 132 22.10 5.31 2.02
C ASP A 132 22.88 4.89 3.28
N THR A 133 22.22 4.89 4.43
CA THR A 133 22.83 4.42 5.69
C THR A 133 22.83 2.89 5.86
N LEU A 134 22.06 2.16 5.06
CA LEU A 134 22.01 0.71 5.14
C LEU A 134 23.28 0.04 4.61
N PRO A 135 23.71 -1.09 5.18
CA PRO A 135 24.73 -1.93 4.57
C PRO A 135 24.31 -2.36 3.15
N ARG A 136 25.23 -2.35 2.20
CA ARG A 136 24.97 -2.71 0.79
C ARG A 136 24.19 -4.01 0.63
N SER A 137 24.51 -5.03 1.43
CA SER A 137 23.82 -6.32 1.40
C SER A 137 22.33 -6.24 1.77
N GLN A 138 21.92 -5.23 2.56
CA GLN A 138 20.52 -4.98 2.89
C GLN A 138 19.86 -4.13 1.80
N GLN A 139 20.56 -3.12 1.25
CA GLN A 139 20.09 -2.35 0.10
C GLN A 139 19.78 -3.26 -1.09
N ASP A 140 20.73 -4.14 -1.46
CA ASP A 140 20.57 -5.09 -2.56
C ASP A 140 19.40 -6.05 -2.32
N ALA A 141 19.26 -6.57 -1.09
CA ALA A 141 18.15 -7.45 -0.73
C ALA A 141 16.78 -6.73 -0.83
N LEU A 142 16.70 -5.48 -0.36
CA LEU A 142 15.51 -4.65 -0.50
C LEU A 142 15.20 -4.35 -1.96
N ARG A 143 16.19 -3.95 -2.75
CA ARG A 143 16.01 -3.70 -4.18
C ARG A 143 15.44 -4.90 -4.90
N LEU A 144 16.08 -6.06 -4.75
CA LEU A 144 15.65 -7.30 -5.40
C LEU A 144 14.26 -7.75 -4.94
N ARG A 145 13.98 -7.65 -3.63
CA ARG A 145 12.70 -8.13 -3.06
C ARG A 145 11.55 -7.16 -3.26
N VAL A 146 11.78 -5.85 -3.03
CA VAL A 146 10.72 -4.82 -2.98
C VAL A 146 10.53 -4.17 -4.35
N LEU A 147 11.60 -3.72 -5.00
CA LEU A 147 11.50 -3.02 -6.29
C LEU A 147 11.39 -3.99 -7.46
N GLU A 148 12.23 -5.03 -7.50
CA GLU A 148 12.19 -6.01 -8.59
C GLU A 148 11.22 -7.16 -8.32
N GLY A 149 10.69 -7.26 -7.11
CA GLY A 149 9.66 -8.21 -6.73
C GLY A 149 10.06 -9.68 -6.75
N LYS A 150 11.36 -10.00 -6.76
CA LYS A 150 11.88 -11.37 -6.75
C LYS A 150 11.45 -12.14 -5.51
N ASP A 151 11.22 -13.43 -5.64
CA ASP A 151 11.01 -14.27 -4.46
C ASP A 151 12.29 -14.45 -3.64
N TYR A 152 12.20 -15.02 -2.45
CA TYR A 152 13.38 -15.15 -1.59
C TYR A 152 14.39 -16.16 -2.09
N GLY A 153 14.00 -17.13 -2.89
CA GLY A 153 14.90 -18.06 -3.56
C GLY A 153 15.77 -17.34 -4.59
N ASP A 154 15.16 -16.52 -5.43
CA ASP A 154 15.86 -15.72 -6.44
C ASP A 154 16.76 -14.64 -5.80
N VAL A 155 16.29 -14.01 -4.71
CA VAL A 155 17.11 -13.06 -3.93
C VAL A 155 18.33 -13.77 -3.33
N ALA A 156 18.13 -14.96 -2.78
CA ALA A 156 19.22 -15.76 -2.20
C ALA A 156 20.27 -16.16 -3.24
N LEU A 157 19.83 -16.59 -4.42
CA LEU A 157 20.72 -16.91 -5.56
C LEU A 157 21.50 -15.67 -6.00
N ALA A 158 20.81 -14.53 -6.21
CA ALA A 158 21.44 -13.31 -6.67
C ALA A 158 22.48 -12.75 -5.68
N LEU A 159 22.24 -12.93 -4.37
CA LEU A 159 23.13 -12.45 -3.32
C LEU A 159 24.07 -13.51 -2.75
N SER A 160 24.13 -14.69 -3.38
CA SER A 160 24.96 -15.83 -2.96
C SER A 160 24.81 -16.13 -1.47
N CYS A 161 23.57 -16.22 -0.98
CA CYS A 161 23.25 -16.51 0.42
C CYS A 161 22.08 -17.48 0.54
N THR A 162 21.74 -17.90 1.78
CA THR A 162 20.55 -18.72 2.03
C THR A 162 19.27 -17.87 1.99
N GLU A 163 18.12 -18.49 1.71
CA GLU A 163 16.82 -17.80 1.78
C GLU A 163 16.57 -17.20 3.18
N ALA A 164 16.94 -17.89 4.24
CA ALA A 164 16.83 -17.39 5.61
C ALA A 164 17.63 -16.09 5.80
N ASN A 165 18.84 -16.04 5.24
CA ASN A 165 19.68 -14.86 5.28
C ASN A 165 19.10 -13.73 4.41
N ALA A 166 18.58 -14.03 3.22
CA ALA A 166 17.88 -13.06 2.38
C ALA A 166 16.67 -12.45 3.10
N ARG A 167 15.82 -13.26 3.74
CA ARG A 167 14.69 -12.80 4.56
C ARG A 167 15.14 -11.89 5.72
N GLN A 168 16.22 -12.29 6.41
CA GLN A 168 16.75 -11.49 7.51
C GLN A 168 17.29 -10.13 7.05
N ARG A 169 17.99 -10.08 5.90
CA ARG A 169 18.49 -8.81 5.32
C ARG A 169 17.35 -7.88 4.96
N VAL A 170 16.31 -8.39 4.30
CA VAL A 170 15.10 -7.62 3.96
C VAL A 170 14.40 -7.11 5.22
N SER A 171 14.15 -7.98 6.20
CA SER A 171 13.49 -7.62 7.46
C SER A 171 14.24 -6.54 8.25
N ARG A 172 15.57 -6.65 8.33
CA ARG A 172 16.42 -5.64 9.00
C ARG A 172 16.39 -4.31 8.27
N GLY A 173 16.48 -4.34 6.94
CA GLY A 173 16.41 -3.13 6.12
C GLY A 173 15.04 -2.44 6.24
N LEU A 174 13.93 -3.16 6.15
CA LEU A 174 12.59 -2.60 6.33
C LEU A 174 12.40 -1.99 7.73
N ARG A 175 12.91 -2.67 8.77
CA ARG A 175 12.85 -2.12 10.14
C ARG A 175 13.63 -0.82 10.27
N HIS A 176 14.81 -0.75 9.70
CA HIS A 176 15.62 0.47 9.70
C HIS A 176 14.91 1.63 9.00
N LEU A 177 14.36 1.38 7.80
CA LEU A 177 13.57 2.38 7.06
C LEU A 177 12.33 2.84 7.86
N GLY A 178 11.64 1.91 8.54
CA GLY A 178 10.50 2.24 9.39
C GLY A 178 10.87 3.15 10.56
N LEU A 179 11.99 2.87 11.25
CA LEU A 179 12.48 3.71 12.33
C LEU A 179 12.88 5.10 11.85
N ALA A 180 13.58 5.21 10.72
CA ALA A 180 13.98 6.49 10.15
C ALA A 180 12.79 7.37 9.77
N LEU A 181 11.70 6.76 9.27
CA LEU A 181 10.45 7.48 8.99
C LEU A 181 9.75 7.92 10.28
N GLN A 182 9.75 7.08 11.32
CA GLN A 182 9.18 7.44 12.63
C GLN A 182 9.91 8.60 13.28
N GLU A 183 11.23 8.60 13.26
CA GLU A 183 12.07 9.70 13.81
C GLU A 183 11.79 11.05 13.15
N ARG A 184 11.38 11.05 11.88
CA ARG A 184 11.00 12.27 11.14
C ARG A 184 9.50 12.60 11.25
N GLY A 185 8.74 11.91 12.10
CA GLY A 185 7.29 12.11 12.24
C GLY A 185 6.49 11.68 11.00
N LEU A 186 7.13 10.95 10.07
CA LEU A 186 6.55 10.44 8.83
C LEU A 186 6.06 9.00 8.99
N ALA A 187 5.77 8.57 10.23
CA ALA A 187 5.35 7.21 10.53
C ALA A 187 4.17 6.82 9.65
N LEU A 188 4.41 5.87 8.77
CA LEU A 188 3.33 5.08 8.22
C LEU A 188 2.64 4.46 9.44
N ALA A 189 1.35 4.69 9.63
CA ALA A 189 0.59 4.02 10.68
C ALA A 189 0.79 2.51 10.52
N THR A 190 1.79 2.00 11.19
CA THR A 190 2.02 0.58 11.35
C THR A 190 1.24 0.25 12.59
N GLU A 191 -0.03 -0.14 12.42
CA GLU A 191 -0.73 -0.80 13.51
C GLU A 191 0.12 -2.02 13.89
N ALA A 192 0.59 -1.95 15.13
CA ALA A 192 1.19 -3.07 15.81
C ALA A 192 0.15 -4.18 15.99
N ASP A 193 0.61 -5.40 15.91
CA ASP A 193 0.00 -6.71 16.21
C ASP A 193 -1.06 -7.24 15.26
#